data_c160710201baf028fb3a5f2aca644730
#
_entry.id   c160710201baf028fb3a5f2aca644730
#
_cell.length_a   1.000
_cell.length_b   1.000
_cell.length_c   1.000
_cell.angle_alpha   90.00
_cell.angle_beta   90.00
_cell.angle_gamma   90.00
#
_symmetry.space_group_name_H-M   'P 1'
#
loop_
_entity.id
_entity.type
_entity.pdbx_description
1 polymer ?
#
loop_
_entity_poly.entity_id
_entity_poly.type
_entity_poly.pdbx_seq_one_letter_code
_entity_poly.pdbx_strand_id
1 'polypeptide(L)'
;AVRGFKRGVHRAYRRRMTALGLPRLYRDDGSEAVYSSERILALGIEALEFPRTWPAALRFVGPQLPAPGTETPWLAPRPAPRFVEGRRHVLVTLGTHLRWAKEAFDLRLRALAAAMPDVEFHFTDGDATADHHAHAGNHQRLAYIDYARWIGRYDLVVHHGGAGILYQCLAAGRPAIVCPQDYDQFDHAARLQHAHAALWLRDPAGLEAAVRRAFAEPALFAGLPALQTAVCAATAAQLLVTEVADDTSW
;
A
#
# COMPACT_ATOMS: atom_id res chain seq x y z
N ALA A 1 21.03 13.26 -10.20
CA ALA A 1 20.28 12.37 -11.10
C ALA A 1 18.81 12.83 -11.27
N VAL A 2 18.01 12.94 -10.19
CA VAL A 2 16.57 13.26 -10.25
C VAL A 2 16.26 14.60 -10.94
N ARG A 3 16.98 15.69 -10.58
CA ARG A 3 16.78 17.00 -11.23
C ARG A 3 17.07 16.99 -12.73
N GLY A 4 18.04 16.19 -13.19
CA GLY A 4 18.35 16.02 -14.60
C GLY A 4 17.23 15.30 -15.35
N PHE A 5 16.72 14.23 -14.78
CA PHE A 5 15.57 13.50 -15.30
C PHE A 5 14.32 14.39 -15.44
N LYS A 6 13.93 15.10 -14.38
CA LYS A 6 12.79 16.02 -14.36
C LYS A 6 12.92 17.12 -15.44
N ARG A 7 14.12 17.69 -15.62
CA ARG A 7 14.39 18.69 -16.70
C ARG A 7 14.25 18.07 -18.08
N GLY A 8 14.68 16.82 -18.27
CA GLY A 8 14.50 16.08 -19.53
C GLY A 8 13.04 15.88 -19.87
N VAL A 9 12.25 15.40 -18.93
CA VAL A 9 10.80 15.22 -19.06
C VAL A 9 10.10 16.54 -19.40
N HIS A 10 10.39 17.60 -18.62
CA HIS A 10 9.79 18.92 -18.88
C HIS A 10 10.14 19.45 -20.28
N ARG A 11 11.36 19.26 -20.75
CA ARG A 11 11.78 19.65 -22.10
C ARG A 11 11.02 18.87 -23.18
N ALA A 12 10.87 17.55 -23.01
CA ALA A 12 10.14 16.69 -23.95
C ALA A 12 8.65 17.07 -24.08
N TYR A 13 8.03 17.47 -22.96
CA TYR A 13 6.62 17.84 -22.91
C TYR A 13 6.35 19.34 -22.86
N ARG A 14 7.34 20.17 -23.19
CA ARG A 14 7.31 21.64 -23.03
C ARG A 14 6.04 22.29 -23.57
N ARG A 15 5.59 21.92 -24.77
CA ARG A 15 4.36 22.52 -25.37
C ARG A 15 3.12 22.22 -24.52
N ARG A 16 2.97 21.00 -24.02
CA ARG A 16 1.84 20.62 -23.16
C ARG A 16 1.92 21.30 -21.81
N MET A 17 3.11 21.35 -21.21
CA MET A 17 3.31 22.05 -19.94
C MET A 17 2.98 23.54 -20.04
N THR A 18 3.38 24.21 -21.13
CA THR A 18 3.02 25.62 -21.36
C THR A 18 1.51 25.80 -21.51
N ALA A 19 0.82 24.90 -22.23
CA ALA A 19 -0.64 24.96 -22.39
C ALA A 19 -1.40 24.74 -21.08
N LEU A 20 -0.78 24.05 -20.10
CA LEU A 20 -1.30 23.85 -18.74
C LEU A 20 -0.89 24.97 -17.75
N GLY A 21 -0.32 26.09 -18.25
CA GLY A 21 0.13 27.17 -17.38
C GLY A 21 1.45 26.90 -16.64
N LEU A 22 2.18 25.85 -17.02
CA LEU A 22 3.45 25.42 -16.39
C LEU A 22 4.64 25.61 -17.34
N PRO A 23 4.98 26.84 -17.75
CA PRO A 23 6.06 27.09 -18.73
C PRO A 23 7.45 26.78 -18.17
N ARG A 24 7.58 26.74 -16.85
CA ARG A 24 8.84 26.46 -16.12
C ARG A 24 8.66 25.24 -15.20
N LEU A 25 9.72 24.46 -15.01
CA LEU A 25 9.72 23.32 -14.08
C LEU A 25 9.83 23.78 -12.62
N TYR A 26 10.65 24.84 -12.39
CA TYR A 26 10.86 25.41 -11.06
C TYR A 26 10.46 26.88 -11.05
N ARG A 27 9.91 27.33 -9.91
CA ARG A 27 9.72 28.74 -9.60
C ARG A 27 11.05 29.41 -9.26
N ASP A 28 11.03 30.71 -9.08
CA ASP A 28 12.23 31.49 -8.75
C ASP A 28 12.75 31.16 -7.33
N ASP A 29 11.89 30.73 -6.42
CA ASP A 29 12.22 30.20 -5.09
C ASP A 29 12.78 28.78 -5.09
N GLY A 30 12.89 28.15 -6.27
CA GLY A 30 13.37 26.77 -6.44
C GLY A 30 12.34 25.68 -6.20
N SER A 31 11.11 26.01 -5.84
CA SER A 31 10.00 25.06 -5.71
C SER A 31 9.54 24.57 -7.09
N GLU A 32 8.95 23.35 -7.15
CA GLU A 32 8.44 22.81 -8.41
C GLU A 32 7.10 23.46 -8.76
N ALA A 33 7.00 24.02 -9.97
CA ALA A 33 5.81 24.75 -10.41
C ALA A 33 4.56 23.86 -10.57
N VAL A 34 4.73 22.55 -10.67
CA VAL A 34 3.63 21.58 -10.75
C VAL A 34 2.84 21.46 -9.43
N TYR A 35 3.47 21.76 -8.31
CA TYR A 35 2.79 21.76 -7.02
C TYR A 35 2.24 23.15 -6.68
N SER A 36 1.12 23.20 -5.97
CA SER A 36 0.59 24.45 -5.43
C SER A 36 1.60 25.08 -4.48
N SER A 37 1.73 26.43 -4.52
CA SER A 37 2.49 27.19 -3.54
C SER A 37 1.72 27.43 -2.24
N GLU A 38 0.42 27.27 -2.29
CA GLU A 38 -0.51 27.59 -1.19
C GLU A 38 -0.88 26.36 -0.40
N ARG A 39 -1.25 25.26 -1.09
CA ARG A 39 -1.73 24.05 -0.43
C ARG A 39 -1.40 22.78 -1.22
N ILE A 40 -0.85 21.79 -0.53
CA ILE A 40 -0.57 20.43 -1.02
C ILE A 40 -1.15 19.46 0.00
N LEU A 41 -2.15 18.68 -0.38
CA LEU A 41 -2.77 17.67 0.49
C LEU A 41 -2.13 16.30 0.21
N ALA A 42 -1.42 15.77 1.20
CA ALA A 42 -0.79 14.45 1.13
C ALA A 42 -1.71 13.41 1.73
N LEU A 43 -2.17 12.44 0.91
CA LEU A 43 -3.01 11.32 1.32
C LEU A 43 -2.19 10.25 2.04
N GLY A 44 -1.57 10.63 3.16
CA GLY A 44 -0.70 9.79 3.97
C GLY A 44 -0.58 10.32 5.39
N ILE A 45 0.28 9.71 6.19
CA ILE A 45 0.57 10.13 7.56
C ILE A 45 2.04 10.54 7.67
N GLU A 46 2.32 11.64 8.36
CA GLU A 46 3.68 12.12 8.58
C GLU A 46 4.54 11.11 9.35
N ALA A 47 3.92 10.37 10.28
CA ALA A 47 4.60 9.35 11.09
C ALA A 47 5.25 8.20 10.28
N LEU A 48 4.84 8.00 9.03
CA LEU A 48 5.45 7.02 8.11
C LEU A 48 6.60 7.61 7.29
N GLU A 49 6.76 8.94 7.29
CA GLU A 49 7.77 9.61 6.49
C GLU A 49 9.15 9.58 7.17
N PHE A 50 10.22 9.60 6.38
CA PHE A 50 11.55 9.88 6.92
C PHE A 50 11.60 11.30 7.50
N PRO A 51 12.28 11.51 8.62
CA PRO A 51 12.41 12.84 9.21
C PRO A 51 12.97 13.85 8.20
N ARG A 52 12.23 14.92 7.97
CA ARG A 52 12.61 16.02 7.06
C ARG A 52 11.80 17.28 7.37
N THR A 53 12.24 18.41 6.85
CA THR A 53 11.44 19.62 6.84
C THR A 53 10.46 19.59 5.66
N TRP A 54 9.20 19.84 5.94
CA TRP A 54 8.16 19.90 4.94
C TRP A 54 7.92 21.33 4.46
N PRO A 55 7.51 21.54 3.19
CA PRO A 55 7.03 22.84 2.73
C PRO A 55 5.85 23.30 3.59
N ALA A 56 5.76 24.61 3.86
CA ALA A 56 4.66 25.18 4.64
C ALA A 56 3.28 24.92 4.03
N ALA A 57 3.21 24.78 2.70
CA ALA A 57 1.97 24.45 1.98
C ALA A 57 1.50 22.99 2.14
N LEU A 58 2.37 22.09 2.62
CA LEU A 58 2.02 20.66 2.71
C LEU A 58 1.24 20.36 3.99
N ARG A 59 0.17 19.57 3.84
CA ARG A 59 -0.66 19.02 4.92
C ARG A 59 -0.84 17.53 4.72
N PHE A 60 -0.56 16.76 5.76
CA PHE A 60 -0.92 15.33 5.80
C PHE A 60 -2.37 15.20 6.25
N VAL A 61 -3.21 14.67 5.39
CA VAL A 61 -4.66 14.52 5.65
C VAL A 61 -5.07 13.08 5.91
N GLY A 62 -4.12 12.15 5.87
CA GLY A 62 -4.37 10.72 6.06
C GLY A 62 -4.83 10.01 4.77
N PRO A 63 -4.82 8.67 4.79
CA PRO A 63 -5.28 7.87 3.67
C PRO A 63 -6.81 7.85 3.59
N GLN A 64 -7.36 7.78 2.37
CA GLN A 64 -8.78 7.55 2.12
C GLN A 64 -9.06 6.05 2.16
N LEU A 65 -9.57 5.55 3.28
CA LEU A 65 -9.85 4.13 3.49
C LEU A 65 -11.29 3.90 3.92
N PRO A 66 -11.94 2.81 3.47
CA PRO A 66 -13.14 2.30 4.13
C PRO A 66 -12.81 1.89 5.58
N ALA A 67 -13.79 2.01 6.46
CA ALA A 67 -13.59 1.57 7.85
C ALA A 67 -13.27 0.07 7.91
N PRO A 68 -12.31 -0.36 8.74
CA PRO A 68 -11.99 -1.79 8.89
C PRO A 68 -13.21 -2.60 9.33
N GLY A 69 -13.37 -3.79 8.74
CA GLY A 69 -14.50 -4.69 9.01
C GLY A 69 -15.80 -4.34 8.28
N THR A 70 -15.83 -3.27 7.47
CA THR A 70 -16.99 -2.89 6.66
C THR A 70 -16.91 -3.46 5.25
N GLU A 71 -18.05 -3.66 4.61
CA GLU A 71 -18.11 -3.99 3.19
C GLU A 71 -17.86 -2.73 2.37
N THR A 72 -17.12 -2.89 1.28
CA THR A 72 -16.91 -1.81 0.32
C THR A 72 -18.20 -1.60 -0.50
N PRO A 73 -18.90 -0.46 -0.36
CA PRO A 73 -20.29 -0.31 -0.84
C PRO A 73 -20.48 -0.48 -2.35
N TRP A 74 -19.44 -0.19 -3.13
CA TRP A 74 -19.49 -0.29 -4.61
C TRP A 74 -18.97 -1.61 -5.15
N LEU A 75 -18.57 -2.54 -4.27
CA LEU A 75 -18.07 -3.84 -4.67
C LEU A 75 -19.23 -4.85 -4.71
N ALA A 76 -19.41 -5.50 -5.85
CA ALA A 76 -20.40 -6.59 -5.96
C ALA A 76 -20.07 -7.73 -4.97
N PRO A 77 -21.07 -8.45 -4.44
CA PRO A 77 -20.86 -9.61 -3.57
C PRO A 77 -19.92 -10.63 -4.22
N ARG A 78 -18.99 -11.19 -3.44
CA ARG A 78 -17.96 -12.11 -3.93
C ARG A 78 -17.80 -13.31 -3.01
N PRO A 79 -17.27 -14.43 -3.52
CA PRO A 79 -16.92 -15.57 -2.67
C PRO A 79 -16.02 -15.12 -1.52
N ALA A 80 -16.40 -15.47 -0.30
CA ALA A 80 -15.58 -15.18 0.88
C ALA A 80 -14.33 -16.07 0.90
N PRO A 81 -13.18 -15.57 1.37
CA PRO A 81 -12.03 -16.40 1.68
C PRO A 81 -12.43 -17.45 2.72
N ARG A 82 -11.94 -18.68 2.56
CA ARG A 82 -12.16 -19.73 3.54
C ARG A 82 -11.06 -19.67 4.60
N PHE A 83 -11.43 -19.41 5.83
CA PHE A 83 -10.53 -19.43 6.98
C PHE A 83 -10.67 -20.76 7.73
N VAL A 84 -9.55 -21.41 8.00
CA VAL A 84 -9.48 -22.69 8.72
C VAL A 84 -9.11 -22.40 10.17
N GLU A 85 -9.95 -22.82 11.11
CA GLU A 85 -9.73 -22.61 12.53
C GLU A 85 -8.44 -23.30 12.99
N GLY A 86 -7.68 -22.63 13.90
CA GLY A 86 -6.42 -23.15 14.43
C GLY A 86 -5.22 -23.02 13.50
N ARG A 87 -5.40 -22.49 12.26
CA ARG A 87 -4.30 -22.23 11.32
C ARG A 87 -3.98 -20.75 11.24
N ARG A 88 -2.75 -20.43 10.88
CA ARG A 88 -2.34 -19.07 10.51
C ARG A 88 -2.73 -18.78 9.07
N HIS A 89 -3.14 -17.55 8.80
CA HIS A 89 -3.57 -17.13 7.47
C HIS A 89 -2.69 -16.01 6.93
N VAL A 90 -2.16 -16.22 5.73
CA VAL A 90 -1.33 -15.24 5.01
C VAL A 90 -2.08 -14.76 3.77
N LEU A 91 -2.36 -13.47 3.72
CA LEU A 91 -2.84 -12.84 2.48
C LEU A 91 -1.65 -12.48 1.60
N VAL A 92 -1.75 -12.77 0.31
CA VAL A 92 -0.73 -12.41 -0.67
C VAL A 92 -1.37 -11.63 -1.82
N THR A 93 -0.82 -10.46 -2.14
CA THR A 93 -1.35 -9.61 -3.22
C THR A 93 -0.26 -8.80 -3.91
N LEU A 94 -0.33 -8.74 -5.23
CA LEU A 94 0.49 -7.86 -6.06
C LEU A 94 -0.32 -6.65 -6.59
N GLY A 95 -1.52 -6.42 -6.04
CA GLY A 95 -2.40 -5.33 -6.45
C GLY A 95 -3.04 -5.57 -7.82
N THR A 96 -3.49 -4.48 -8.46
CA THR A 96 -4.23 -4.54 -9.73
C THR A 96 -3.33 -4.41 -10.96
N HIS A 97 -2.19 -3.73 -10.85
CA HIS A 97 -1.34 -3.36 -12.00
C HIS A 97 -0.32 -4.41 -12.43
N LEU A 98 0.21 -5.23 -11.52
CA LEU A 98 1.33 -6.15 -11.78
C LEU A 98 0.88 -7.48 -12.39
N ARG A 99 0.07 -7.43 -13.46
CA ARG A 99 -0.53 -8.63 -14.07
C ARG A 99 0.52 -9.65 -14.52
N TRP A 100 1.64 -9.19 -15.06
CA TRP A 100 2.73 -10.04 -15.57
C TRP A 100 3.46 -10.83 -14.50
N ALA A 101 3.44 -10.39 -13.24
CA ALA A 101 4.14 -11.03 -12.13
C ALA A 101 3.29 -12.08 -11.40
N LYS A 102 1.96 -12.02 -11.54
CA LYS A 102 1.01 -12.79 -10.69
C LYS A 102 1.14 -14.29 -10.86
N GLU A 103 1.24 -14.79 -12.09
CA GLU A 103 1.30 -16.23 -12.34
C GLU A 103 2.59 -16.85 -11.77
N ALA A 104 3.73 -16.22 -12.02
CA ALA A 104 5.01 -16.68 -11.48
C ALA A 104 5.05 -16.60 -9.95
N PHE A 105 4.38 -15.60 -9.36
CA PHE A 105 4.30 -15.46 -7.91
C PHE A 105 3.36 -16.49 -7.30
N ASP A 106 2.20 -16.76 -7.91
CA ASP A 106 1.26 -17.79 -7.48
C ASP A 106 1.89 -19.19 -7.50
N LEU A 107 2.67 -19.50 -8.54
CA LEU A 107 3.39 -20.77 -8.62
C LEU A 107 4.37 -20.95 -7.45
N ARG A 108 5.11 -19.90 -7.09
CA ARG A 108 5.99 -19.92 -5.90
C ARG A 108 5.21 -20.08 -4.62
N LEU A 109 4.06 -19.42 -4.52
CA LEU A 109 3.20 -19.51 -3.35
C LEU A 109 2.63 -20.91 -3.14
N ARG A 110 2.29 -21.62 -4.21
CA ARG A 110 1.87 -23.05 -4.13
C ARG A 110 2.99 -23.94 -3.60
N ALA A 111 4.23 -23.72 -4.05
CA ALA A 111 5.38 -24.44 -3.52
C ALA A 111 5.61 -24.13 -2.03
N LEU A 112 5.46 -22.86 -1.65
CA LEU A 112 5.56 -22.43 -0.26
C LEU A 112 4.45 -23.05 0.61
N ALA A 113 3.21 -23.07 0.12
CA ALA A 113 2.09 -23.69 0.80
C ALA A 113 2.35 -25.17 1.10
N ALA A 114 2.89 -25.91 0.12
CA ALA A 114 3.27 -27.30 0.33
C ALA A 114 4.39 -27.47 1.39
N ALA A 115 5.32 -26.51 1.50
CA ALA A 115 6.39 -26.51 2.51
C ALA A 115 5.95 -26.05 3.90
N MET A 116 4.77 -25.43 4.01
CA MET A 116 4.22 -24.90 5.26
C MET A 116 2.76 -25.35 5.47
N PRO A 117 2.50 -26.65 5.75
CA PRO A 117 1.15 -27.23 5.78
C PRO A 117 0.25 -26.63 6.87
N ASP A 118 0.83 -26.01 7.91
CA ASP A 118 0.09 -25.40 9.02
C ASP A 118 -0.33 -23.95 8.76
N VAL A 119 -0.01 -23.42 7.58
CA VAL A 119 -0.33 -22.05 7.16
C VAL A 119 -1.24 -22.07 5.94
N GLU A 120 -2.34 -21.31 6.00
CA GLU A 120 -3.24 -21.09 4.85
C GLU A 120 -2.76 -19.88 4.07
N PHE A 121 -2.60 -20.02 2.76
CA PHE A 121 -2.17 -18.95 1.86
C PHE A 121 -3.31 -18.55 0.93
N HIS A 122 -3.69 -17.29 0.96
CA HIS A 122 -4.71 -16.72 0.10
C HIS A 122 -4.08 -15.72 -0.88
N PHE A 123 -4.00 -16.10 -2.15
CA PHE A 123 -3.53 -15.22 -3.21
C PHE A 123 -4.72 -14.51 -3.86
N THR A 124 -4.61 -13.20 -4.08
CA THR A 124 -5.62 -12.48 -4.84
C THR A 124 -5.05 -11.85 -6.11
N ASP A 125 -5.80 -12.04 -7.21
CA ASP A 125 -5.47 -11.41 -8.49
C ASP A 125 -5.77 -9.90 -8.52
N GLY A 126 -6.53 -9.39 -7.53
CA GLY A 126 -6.91 -7.98 -7.49
C GLY A 126 -7.80 -7.57 -8.68
N ASP A 127 -8.49 -8.53 -9.29
CA ASP A 127 -9.40 -8.31 -10.40
C ASP A 127 -10.84 -8.23 -9.89
N ALA A 128 -11.32 -6.99 -9.74
CA ALA A 128 -12.68 -6.73 -9.31
C ALA A 128 -13.74 -7.05 -10.38
N THR A 129 -13.39 -7.43 -11.58
CA THR A 129 -14.32 -7.80 -12.66
C THR A 129 -14.53 -9.30 -12.79
N ALA A 130 -13.61 -10.11 -12.24
CA ALA A 130 -13.69 -11.57 -12.24
C ALA A 130 -14.27 -12.10 -10.90
N ASP A 131 -14.72 -13.35 -10.87
CA ASP A 131 -15.36 -13.99 -9.71
C ASP A 131 -14.79 -15.38 -9.37
N HIS A 132 -13.67 -15.76 -10.00
CA HIS A 132 -13.08 -17.08 -9.76
C HIS A 132 -12.55 -17.22 -8.32
N HIS A 133 -12.70 -18.44 -7.79
CA HIS A 133 -12.16 -18.87 -6.52
C HIS A 133 -11.70 -20.32 -6.65
N ALA A 134 -10.40 -20.55 -6.66
CA ALA A 134 -9.80 -21.87 -6.70
C ALA A 134 -9.19 -22.21 -5.34
N HIS A 135 -9.26 -23.50 -4.96
CA HIS A 135 -8.72 -23.99 -3.70
C HIS A 135 -7.99 -25.32 -3.93
N ALA A 136 -6.77 -25.43 -3.42
CA ALA A 136 -5.96 -26.66 -3.50
C ALA A 136 -5.08 -26.77 -2.25
N GLY A 137 -5.35 -27.79 -1.41
CA GLY A 137 -4.64 -27.97 -0.15
C GLY A 137 -4.85 -26.78 0.80
N ASN A 138 -3.77 -26.13 1.19
CA ASN A 138 -3.75 -24.92 2.02
C ASN A 138 -3.49 -23.64 1.21
N HIS A 139 -3.79 -23.68 -0.09
CA HIS A 139 -3.68 -22.52 -0.98
C HIS A 139 -5.04 -22.19 -1.59
N GLN A 140 -5.42 -20.91 -1.55
CA GLN A 140 -6.59 -20.36 -2.22
C GLN A 140 -6.16 -19.25 -3.17
N ARG A 141 -6.71 -19.25 -4.40
CA ARG A 141 -6.56 -18.14 -5.35
C ARG A 141 -7.94 -17.53 -5.60
N LEU A 142 -8.07 -16.25 -5.31
CA LEU A 142 -9.31 -15.48 -5.44
C LEU A 142 -9.12 -14.37 -6.46
N ALA A 143 -10.15 -14.12 -7.27
CA ALA A 143 -10.14 -13.00 -8.20
C ALA A 143 -9.89 -11.67 -7.47
N TYR A 144 -10.61 -11.47 -6.37
CA TYR A 144 -10.52 -10.26 -5.56
C TYR A 144 -10.81 -10.53 -4.08
N ILE A 145 -10.17 -9.80 -3.20
CA ILE A 145 -10.47 -9.77 -1.75
C ILE A 145 -10.79 -8.34 -1.34
N ASP A 146 -11.92 -8.13 -0.70
CA ASP A 146 -12.25 -6.86 -0.05
C ASP A 146 -11.39 -6.71 1.21
N TYR A 147 -10.35 -5.90 1.12
CA TYR A 147 -9.39 -5.71 2.20
C TYR A 147 -10.05 -5.09 3.44
N ALA A 148 -10.95 -4.12 3.27
CA ALA A 148 -11.63 -3.48 4.38
C ALA A 148 -12.39 -4.51 5.23
N ARG A 149 -13.02 -5.48 4.58
CA ARG A 149 -13.78 -6.54 5.25
C ARG A 149 -12.90 -7.63 5.85
N TRP A 150 -11.86 -8.07 5.11
CA TRP A 150 -11.21 -9.34 5.43
C TRP A 150 -9.79 -9.23 6.00
N ILE A 151 -9.08 -8.10 5.78
CA ILE A 151 -7.66 -7.99 6.13
C ILE A 151 -7.39 -8.23 7.61
N GLY A 152 -8.31 -7.84 8.47
CA GLY A 152 -8.22 -8.06 9.92
C GLY A 152 -8.21 -9.53 10.36
N ARG A 153 -8.57 -10.46 9.48
CA ARG A 153 -8.56 -11.91 9.76
C ARG A 153 -7.25 -12.60 9.40
N TYR A 154 -6.32 -11.90 8.76
CA TYR A 154 -5.02 -12.45 8.41
C TYR A 154 -4.00 -12.18 9.50
N ASP A 155 -3.09 -13.13 9.72
CA ASP A 155 -1.98 -13.01 10.67
C ASP A 155 -0.81 -12.26 10.05
N LEU A 156 -0.69 -12.31 8.71
CA LEU A 156 0.39 -11.69 7.94
C LEU A 156 -0.11 -11.33 6.56
N VAL A 157 0.38 -10.22 6.01
CA VAL A 157 0.09 -9.80 4.65
C VAL A 157 1.38 -9.67 3.85
N VAL A 158 1.47 -10.34 2.71
CA VAL A 158 2.55 -10.17 1.72
C VAL A 158 2.01 -9.30 0.59
N HIS A 159 2.64 -8.14 0.37
CA HIS A 159 2.15 -7.24 -0.67
C HIS A 159 3.26 -6.49 -1.42
N HIS A 160 2.93 -5.93 -2.57
CA HIS A 160 3.88 -5.21 -3.43
C HIS A 160 4.28 -3.82 -2.92
N GLY A 161 3.59 -3.25 -1.94
CA GLY A 161 3.91 -1.91 -1.41
C GLY A 161 3.06 -0.77 -1.99
N GLY A 162 1.98 -1.06 -2.72
CA GLY A 162 1.05 -0.01 -3.16
C GLY A 162 0.37 0.67 -1.97
N ALA A 163 0.10 1.99 -2.06
CA ALA A 163 -0.43 2.79 -0.95
C ALA A 163 -1.75 2.24 -0.39
N GLY A 164 -2.67 1.77 -1.25
CA GLY A 164 -3.97 1.24 -0.81
C GLY A 164 -3.84 0.08 0.17
N ILE A 165 -3.11 -0.98 -0.21
CA ILE A 165 -2.93 -2.16 0.66
C ILE A 165 -2.04 -1.85 1.87
N LEU A 166 -1.02 -0.99 1.70
CA LEU A 166 -0.15 -0.55 2.78
C LEU A 166 -0.96 0.06 3.92
N TYR A 167 -1.77 1.06 3.62
CA TYR A 167 -2.57 1.74 4.64
C TYR A 167 -3.70 0.87 5.21
N GLN A 168 -4.25 -0.07 4.43
CA GLN A 168 -5.18 -1.08 4.94
C GLN A 168 -4.49 -2.00 5.97
N CYS A 169 -3.24 -2.42 5.73
CA CYS A 169 -2.47 -3.20 6.71
C CYS A 169 -2.24 -2.40 8.00
N LEU A 170 -1.81 -1.14 7.87
CA LEU A 170 -1.59 -0.26 9.03
C LEU A 170 -2.87 -0.04 9.83
N ALA A 171 -3.98 0.30 9.17
CA ALA A 171 -5.26 0.53 9.82
C ALA A 171 -5.77 -0.71 10.57
N ALA A 172 -5.57 -1.89 10.00
CA ALA A 172 -5.97 -3.15 10.61
C ALA A 172 -4.95 -3.70 11.62
N GLY A 173 -3.80 -3.05 11.82
CA GLY A 173 -2.72 -3.52 12.68
C GLY A 173 -2.14 -4.86 12.22
N ARG A 174 -2.06 -5.10 10.90
CA ARG A 174 -1.54 -6.37 10.36
C ARG A 174 -0.07 -6.24 9.99
N PRO A 175 0.80 -7.13 10.51
CA PRO A 175 2.20 -7.20 10.10
C PRO A 175 2.28 -7.51 8.60
N ALA A 176 3.30 -6.95 7.94
CA ALA A 176 3.44 -7.11 6.50
C ALA A 176 4.86 -7.50 6.06
N ILE A 177 4.93 -8.24 4.97
CA ILE A 177 6.14 -8.41 4.16
C ILE A 177 5.92 -7.65 2.85
N VAL A 178 6.78 -6.67 2.57
CA VAL A 178 6.68 -5.86 1.35
C VAL A 178 7.68 -6.37 0.31
N CYS A 179 7.15 -6.78 -0.84
CA CYS A 179 7.92 -7.27 -2.00
C CYS A 179 7.74 -6.28 -3.17
N PRO A 180 8.46 -5.14 -3.17
CA PRO A 180 8.28 -4.11 -4.18
C PRO A 180 8.69 -4.60 -5.57
N GLN A 181 7.93 -4.20 -6.58
CA GLN A 181 8.17 -4.57 -7.98
C GLN A 181 8.49 -3.35 -8.84
N ASP A 182 7.87 -2.18 -8.56
CA ASP A 182 8.00 -1.00 -9.41
C ASP A 182 7.63 0.30 -8.65
N TYR A 183 7.87 1.44 -9.24
CA TYR A 183 7.46 2.79 -8.82
C TYR A 183 7.88 3.17 -7.39
N ASP A 184 6.94 3.74 -6.64
CA ASP A 184 7.06 4.20 -5.24
C ASP A 184 7.08 3.06 -4.21
N GLN A 185 6.87 1.83 -4.65
CA GLN A 185 6.79 0.65 -3.79
C GLN A 185 8.09 0.41 -3.00
N PHE A 186 9.25 0.71 -3.61
CA PHE A 186 10.55 0.62 -2.95
C PHE A 186 10.71 1.64 -1.82
N ASP A 187 10.20 2.85 -2.01
CA ASP A 187 10.21 3.90 -1.00
C ASP A 187 9.27 3.55 0.15
N HIS A 188 8.08 3.03 -0.15
CA HIS A 188 7.15 2.53 0.85
C HIS A 188 7.75 1.36 1.67
N ALA A 189 8.41 0.40 1.01
CA ALA A 189 9.09 -0.69 1.71
C ALA A 189 10.19 -0.18 2.65
N ALA A 190 10.98 0.81 2.20
CA ALA A 190 12.04 1.42 3.00
C ALA A 190 11.48 2.14 4.23
N ARG A 191 10.40 2.92 4.09
CA ARG A 191 9.74 3.63 5.19
C ARG A 191 9.15 2.66 6.21
N LEU A 192 8.40 1.65 5.75
CA LEU A 192 7.80 0.65 6.63
C LEU A 192 8.86 -0.16 7.39
N GLN A 193 9.96 -0.54 6.73
CA GLN A 193 11.07 -1.22 7.40
C GLN A 193 11.76 -0.31 8.42
N HIS A 194 12.01 0.96 8.06
CA HIS A 194 12.59 1.94 8.98
C HIS A 194 11.72 2.17 10.23
N ALA A 195 10.40 2.18 10.03
CA ALA A 195 9.43 2.33 11.10
C ALA A 195 9.14 1.03 11.88
N HIS A 196 9.86 -0.06 11.62
CA HIS A 196 9.59 -1.37 12.23
C HIS A 196 8.12 -1.81 12.12
N ALA A 197 7.51 -1.61 10.96
CA ALA A 197 6.12 -1.96 10.69
C ALA A 197 5.97 -3.05 9.61
N ALA A 198 7.02 -3.32 8.83
CA ALA A 198 7.05 -4.41 7.87
C ALA A 198 8.47 -4.92 7.62
N LEU A 199 8.56 -6.12 7.04
CA LEU A 199 9.80 -6.65 6.46
C LEU A 199 9.87 -6.26 4.98
N TRP A 200 11.01 -5.79 4.53
CA TRP A 200 11.27 -5.60 3.11
C TRP A 200 11.88 -6.85 2.52
N LEU A 201 11.14 -7.57 1.69
CA LEU A 201 11.62 -8.69 0.90
C LEU A 201 12.29 -8.18 -0.39
N ARG A 202 13.62 -8.25 -0.43
CA ARG A 202 14.42 -7.76 -1.57
C ARG A 202 14.48 -8.77 -2.73
N ASP A 203 14.42 -10.06 -2.40
CA ASP A 203 14.42 -11.16 -3.36
C ASP A 203 13.21 -12.07 -3.09
N PRO A 204 12.30 -12.22 -4.05
CA PRO A 204 11.16 -13.13 -3.92
C PRO A 204 11.52 -14.58 -3.59
N ALA A 205 12.74 -15.03 -3.89
CA ALA A 205 13.23 -16.36 -3.52
C ALA A 205 13.32 -16.55 -1.99
N GLY A 206 13.50 -15.46 -1.24
CA GLY A 206 13.53 -15.46 0.22
C GLY A 206 12.16 -15.48 0.91
N LEU A 207 11.04 -15.64 0.18
CA LEU A 207 9.70 -15.50 0.74
C LEU A 207 9.42 -16.48 1.89
N GLU A 208 9.83 -17.74 1.77
CA GLU A 208 9.64 -18.74 2.83
C GLU A 208 10.35 -18.32 4.13
N ALA A 209 11.61 -17.97 4.02
CA ALA A 209 12.41 -17.53 5.17
C ALA A 209 11.79 -16.26 5.81
N ALA A 210 11.30 -15.33 4.99
CA ALA A 210 10.65 -14.11 5.48
C ALA A 210 9.34 -14.41 6.21
N VAL A 211 8.50 -15.31 5.72
CA VAL A 211 7.24 -15.72 6.37
C VAL A 211 7.53 -16.42 7.71
N ARG A 212 8.47 -17.38 7.72
CA ARG A 212 8.88 -18.06 8.96
C ARG A 212 9.42 -17.07 9.99
N ARG A 213 10.26 -16.15 9.56
CA ARG A 213 10.84 -15.10 10.39
C ARG A 213 9.77 -14.15 10.91
N ALA A 214 8.82 -13.72 10.10
CA ALA A 214 7.71 -12.84 10.52
C ALA A 214 6.87 -13.48 11.65
N PHE A 215 6.68 -14.79 11.62
CA PHE A 215 5.95 -15.51 12.65
C PHE A 215 6.78 -15.78 13.92
N ALA A 216 8.10 -15.92 13.79
CA ALA A 216 9.00 -16.22 14.90
C ALA A 216 9.44 -14.97 15.69
N GLU A 217 9.49 -13.80 15.03
CA GLU A 217 10.08 -12.58 15.57
C GLU A 217 9.06 -11.41 15.56
N PRO A 218 8.03 -11.40 16.44
CA PRO A 218 7.04 -10.31 16.49
C PRO A 218 7.65 -8.92 16.71
N ALA A 219 8.82 -8.84 17.37
CA ALA A 219 9.55 -7.60 17.59
C ALA A 219 9.92 -6.84 16.30
N LEU A 220 9.97 -7.53 15.17
CA LEU A 220 10.19 -6.91 13.85
C LEU A 220 9.11 -5.87 13.48
N PHE A 221 7.94 -5.97 14.12
CA PHE A 221 6.78 -5.13 13.86
C PHE A 221 6.45 -4.22 15.06
N ALA A 222 7.44 -3.91 15.90
CA ALA A 222 7.27 -3.13 17.13
C ALA A 222 6.72 -1.72 16.89
N GLY A 223 6.95 -1.13 15.70
CA GLY A 223 6.43 0.18 15.31
C GLY A 223 5.00 0.17 14.78
N LEU A 224 4.45 -1.00 14.46
CA LEU A 224 3.12 -1.12 13.87
C LEU A 224 1.99 -0.52 14.71
N PRO A 225 1.92 -0.70 16.04
CA PRO A 225 0.85 -0.11 16.86
C PRO A 225 0.82 1.43 16.81
N ALA A 226 1.98 2.07 16.79
CA ALA A 226 2.06 3.54 16.70
C ALA A 226 1.55 4.05 15.35
N LEU A 227 1.92 3.39 14.24
CA LEU A 227 1.42 3.72 12.92
C LEU A 227 -0.07 3.41 12.76
N GLN A 228 -0.57 2.33 13.35
CA GLN A 228 -2.01 2.04 13.39
C GLN A 228 -2.78 3.18 14.06
N THR A 229 -2.32 3.61 15.23
CA THR A 229 -2.92 4.75 15.94
C THR A 229 -2.91 6.01 15.08
N ALA A 230 -1.80 6.32 14.41
CA ALA A 230 -1.68 7.49 13.55
C ALA A 230 -2.62 7.43 12.33
N VAL A 231 -2.75 6.26 11.69
CA VAL A 231 -3.69 6.07 10.56
C VAL A 231 -5.14 6.19 11.01
N CYS A 232 -5.50 5.56 12.14
CA CYS A 232 -6.87 5.59 12.65
C CYS A 232 -7.28 6.97 13.18
N ALA A 233 -6.33 7.77 13.66
CA ALA A 233 -6.56 9.16 14.08
C ALA A 233 -6.70 10.12 12.89
N ALA A 234 -6.20 9.75 11.72
CA ALA A 234 -6.27 10.57 10.53
C ALA A 234 -7.68 10.48 9.91
N THR A 235 -8.47 11.52 10.13
CA THR A 235 -9.84 11.65 9.58
C THR A 235 -9.79 12.33 8.22
N ALA A 236 -9.21 11.66 7.23
CA ALA A 236 -8.91 12.22 5.91
C ALA A 236 -10.11 12.97 5.28
N ALA A 237 -11.32 12.40 5.34
CA ALA A 237 -12.51 13.04 4.77
C ALA A 237 -12.86 14.35 5.48
N GLN A 238 -12.80 14.38 6.81
CA GLN A 238 -13.07 15.59 7.59
C GLN A 238 -12.00 16.66 7.38
N LEU A 239 -10.71 16.25 7.40
CA LEU A 239 -9.60 17.17 7.14
C LEU A 239 -9.65 17.73 5.73
N LEU A 240 -9.99 16.94 4.72
CA LEU A 240 -10.16 17.41 3.34
C LEU A 240 -11.29 18.43 3.25
N VAL A 241 -12.44 18.18 3.89
CA VAL A 241 -13.57 19.12 3.91
C VAL A 241 -13.16 20.42 4.59
N THR A 242 -12.54 20.37 5.77
CA THR A 242 -12.10 21.55 6.51
C THR A 242 -11.07 22.35 5.69
N GLU A 243 -10.05 21.69 5.15
CA GLU A 243 -8.98 22.32 4.37
C GLU A 243 -9.51 22.97 3.07
N VAL A 244 -10.60 22.46 2.50
CA VAL A 244 -11.25 23.04 1.32
C VAL A 244 -12.25 24.11 1.69
N ALA A 245 -13.01 23.93 2.80
CA ALA A 245 -14.04 24.86 3.25
C ALA A 245 -13.46 26.17 3.80
N ASP A 246 -12.31 26.11 4.47
CA ASP A 246 -11.61 27.31 5.00
C ASP A 246 -11.12 28.24 3.87
N ASP A 247 -11.15 27.79 2.62
CA ASP A 247 -10.74 28.56 1.44
C ASP A 247 -11.92 29.24 0.72
N THR A 248 -13.14 29.24 1.31
CA THR A 248 -14.32 29.89 0.71
C THR A 248 -14.38 31.41 0.93
N SER A 249 -13.23 32.06 1.05
CA SER A 249 -13.11 33.51 0.87
C SER A 249 -12.82 33.84 -0.61
N TRP A 250 -13.73 33.45 -1.50
CA TRP A 250 -13.77 33.91 -2.90
C TRP A 250 -14.66 35.12 -3.05
#